data_2e23efdc63b5d723c49d93a38df1bbfb
#
_entry.id   2e23efdc63b5d723c49d93a38df1bbfb
#
_cell.length_a   1.000
_cell.length_b   1.000
_cell.length_c   1.000
_cell.angle_alpha   90.00
_cell.angle_beta   90.00
_cell.angle_gamma   90.00
#
_symmetry.space_group_name_H-M   'P 1'
#
loop_
_entity.id
_entity.type
_entity.pdbx_description
1 polymer ?
#
loop_
_entity_poly.entity_id
_entity_poly.type
_entity_poly.pdbx_seq_one_letter_code
_entity_poly.pdbx_strand_id
1 'polypeptide(L)'
;NAVCSRLSGDEFVVLLHGYESRDALRADLTHLQEAMSTCTAVLPSGDTMHIAISGGVAWYPDDSRDFATLKRYADFALYQVKRQRKGEIREFDIGAYNREAYYAQLRQEFTALLESDSVFYHFQPLFSARDGHVVAYEALMRVNMPLLRSPETIMKLAHEENRLYDIEHLTLFK
;
A
#
# COMPACT_ATOMS: atom_id res chain seq x y z
N ASN A 1 25.86 10.73 -15.72
CA ASN A 1 25.17 11.91 -16.23
C ASN A 1 23.76 12.01 -15.64
N ALA A 2 23.25 13.24 -15.45
CA ALA A 2 21.94 13.52 -14.89
C ALA A 2 21.20 14.60 -15.65
N VAL A 3 19.88 14.43 -15.81
CA VAL A 3 18.95 15.48 -16.23
C VAL A 3 17.97 15.71 -15.08
N CYS A 4 17.89 16.92 -14.57
CA CYS A 4 17.03 17.28 -13.46
C CYS A 4 15.94 18.24 -13.91
N SER A 5 14.72 18.01 -13.48
CA SER A 5 13.56 18.88 -13.71
C SER A 5 12.79 19.07 -12.41
N ARG A 6 12.45 20.33 -12.10
CA ARG A 6 11.52 20.65 -11.01
C ARG A 6 10.10 20.52 -11.51
N LEU A 7 9.29 19.69 -10.84
CA LEU A 7 7.88 19.49 -11.17
C LEU A 7 6.98 20.55 -10.53
N SER A 8 7.08 20.69 -9.22
CA SER A 8 6.34 21.68 -8.44
C SER A 8 6.95 21.80 -7.03
N GLY A 9 6.79 22.94 -6.38
CA GLY A 9 7.18 23.11 -4.98
C GLY A 9 8.60 22.60 -4.67
N ASP A 10 8.68 21.56 -3.86
CA ASP A 10 9.90 20.86 -3.44
C ASP A 10 10.11 19.51 -4.18
N GLU A 11 9.35 19.25 -5.23
CA GLU A 11 9.40 18.00 -5.99
C GLU A 11 10.26 18.12 -7.25
N PHE A 12 11.19 17.20 -7.40
CA PHE A 12 12.12 17.11 -8.53
C PHE A 12 12.06 15.71 -9.13
N VAL A 13 12.25 15.62 -10.45
CA VAL A 13 12.53 14.37 -11.17
C VAL A 13 13.94 14.44 -11.69
N VAL A 14 14.69 13.38 -11.46
CA VAL A 14 16.06 13.22 -11.94
C VAL A 14 16.16 11.97 -12.80
N LEU A 15 16.58 12.13 -14.05
CA LEU A 15 16.93 11.03 -14.93
C LEU A 15 18.44 10.84 -14.87
N LEU A 16 18.85 9.68 -14.35
CA LEU A 16 20.25 9.29 -14.25
C LEU A 16 20.58 8.31 -15.40
N HIS A 17 21.66 8.55 -16.13
CA HIS A 17 22.04 7.71 -17.27
C HIS A 17 23.56 7.60 -17.42
N GLY A 18 24.00 6.59 -18.21
CA GLY A 18 25.41 6.37 -18.48
C GLY A 18 26.17 5.73 -17.33
N TYR A 19 25.50 4.96 -16.49
CA TYR A 19 26.09 4.13 -15.44
C TYR A 19 26.42 2.73 -15.99
N GLU A 20 27.55 2.20 -15.55
CA GLU A 20 28.01 0.86 -15.94
C GLU A 20 27.21 -0.25 -15.23
N SER A 21 26.69 0.03 -14.03
CA SER A 21 25.93 -0.92 -13.25
C SER A 21 24.93 -0.21 -12.30
N ARG A 22 23.94 -0.97 -11.81
CA ARG A 22 23.03 -0.49 -10.74
C ARG A 22 23.79 -0.18 -9.46
N ASP A 23 24.83 -0.96 -9.12
CA ASP A 23 25.56 -0.78 -7.88
C ASP A 23 26.38 0.50 -7.89
N ALA A 24 26.93 0.90 -9.04
CA ALA A 24 27.57 2.21 -9.19
C ALA A 24 26.58 3.35 -8.95
N LEU A 25 25.36 3.26 -9.48
CA LEU A 25 24.34 4.28 -9.23
C LEU A 25 23.88 4.28 -7.76
N ARG A 26 23.71 3.10 -7.16
CA ARG A 26 23.33 2.98 -5.73
C ARG A 26 24.37 3.66 -4.82
N ALA A 27 25.65 3.49 -5.12
CA ALA A 27 26.71 4.15 -4.38
C ALA A 27 26.57 5.67 -4.47
N ASP A 28 26.33 6.22 -5.68
CA ASP A 28 26.13 7.65 -5.87
C ASP A 28 24.87 8.17 -5.15
N LEU A 29 23.77 7.40 -5.17
CA LEU A 29 22.56 7.76 -4.42
C LEU A 29 22.79 7.75 -2.90
N THR A 30 23.57 6.82 -2.39
CA THR A 30 23.97 6.77 -0.97
C THR A 30 24.80 8.00 -0.61
N HIS A 31 25.81 8.32 -1.42
CA HIS A 31 26.63 9.54 -1.21
C HIS A 31 25.78 10.82 -1.27
N LEU A 32 24.82 10.90 -2.19
CA LEU A 32 23.88 12.01 -2.26
C LEU A 32 23.06 12.14 -0.97
N GLN A 33 22.53 11.03 -0.48
CA GLN A 33 21.75 11.01 0.75
C GLN A 33 22.58 11.43 1.97
N GLU A 34 23.82 10.95 2.09
CA GLU A 34 24.76 11.33 3.14
C GLU A 34 25.10 12.82 3.06
N ALA A 35 25.42 13.32 1.87
CA ALA A 35 25.73 14.75 1.66
C ALA A 35 24.55 15.63 2.04
N MET A 36 23.32 15.23 1.67
CA MET A 36 22.12 16.00 2.01
C MET A 36 21.81 15.95 3.51
N SER A 37 22.11 14.84 4.20
CA SER A 37 21.88 14.74 5.65
C SER A 37 22.74 15.69 6.48
N THR A 38 23.89 16.11 5.94
CA THR A 38 24.79 17.08 6.55
C THR A 38 24.51 18.52 6.08
N CYS A 39 23.64 18.68 5.07
CA CYS A 39 23.32 19.99 4.50
C CYS A 39 22.41 20.79 5.43
N THR A 40 22.75 22.03 5.64
CA THR A 40 21.98 22.98 6.48
C THR A 40 21.65 24.25 5.71
N ALA A 41 20.48 24.82 5.98
CA ALA A 41 20.09 26.14 5.50
C ALA A 41 19.95 27.10 6.67
N VAL A 42 20.43 28.31 6.51
CA VAL A 42 20.22 29.39 7.48
C VAL A 42 18.92 30.10 7.12
N LEU A 43 17.99 30.15 8.07
CA LEU A 43 16.73 30.84 7.93
C LEU A 43 16.89 32.37 8.09
N PRO A 44 15.97 33.20 7.59
CA PRO A 44 15.97 34.64 7.81
C PRO A 44 15.99 35.06 9.29
N SER A 45 15.50 34.17 10.19
CA SER A 45 15.58 34.37 11.65
C SER A 45 16.98 34.20 12.23
N GLY A 46 17.94 33.65 11.46
CA GLY A 46 19.27 33.28 11.93
C GLY A 46 19.37 31.82 12.41
N ASP A 47 18.25 31.09 12.49
CA ASP A 47 18.24 29.69 12.89
C ASP A 47 18.76 28.78 11.77
N THR A 48 19.32 27.62 12.14
CA THR A 48 19.81 26.63 11.19
C THR A 48 18.82 25.51 11.06
N MET A 49 18.44 25.15 9.83
CA MET A 49 17.56 24.03 9.52
C MET A 49 18.33 22.95 8.75
N HIS A 50 18.20 21.69 9.18
CA HIS A 50 18.72 20.55 8.42
C HIS A 50 17.82 20.23 7.22
N ILE A 51 18.44 19.98 6.07
CA ILE A 51 17.74 19.60 4.85
C ILE A 51 17.82 18.08 4.74
N ALA A 52 16.68 17.44 4.52
CA ALA A 52 16.59 16.00 4.21
C ALA A 52 15.82 15.80 2.90
N ILE A 53 16.28 14.85 2.10
CA ILE A 53 15.59 14.44 0.88
C ILE A 53 15.00 13.05 1.04
N SER A 54 13.80 12.85 0.52
CA SER A 54 13.20 11.54 0.32
C SER A 54 13.12 11.28 -1.17
N GLY A 55 13.43 10.06 -1.60
CA GLY A 55 13.44 9.72 -3.01
C GLY A 55 12.86 8.34 -3.27
N GLY A 56 12.27 8.18 -4.46
CA GLY A 56 11.89 6.90 -5.03
C GLY A 56 12.62 6.68 -6.35
N VAL A 57 13.08 5.47 -6.60
CA VAL A 57 13.86 5.08 -7.79
C VAL A 57 13.15 3.97 -8.54
N ALA A 58 13.06 4.10 -9.85
CA ALA A 58 12.61 3.04 -10.75
C ALA A 58 13.63 2.85 -11.88
N TRP A 59 13.80 1.61 -12.33
CA TRP A 59 14.87 1.19 -13.21
C TRP A 59 14.37 0.94 -14.64
N TYR A 60 14.99 1.61 -15.60
CA TYR A 60 14.85 1.28 -17.01
C TYR A 60 15.94 0.28 -17.43
N PRO A 61 15.62 -0.76 -18.20
CA PRO A 61 14.29 -1.19 -18.67
C PRO A 61 13.60 -2.18 -17.74
N ASP A 62 14.15 -2.49 -16.56
CA ASP A 62 13.78 -3.65 -15.75
C ASP A 62 12.41 -3.49 -15.08
N ASP A 63 12.11 -2.32 -14.53
CA ASP A 63 10.79 -2.07 -13.94
C ASP A 63 9.77 -1.70 -15.02
N SER A 64 10.18 -0.91 -16.03
CA SER A 64 9.35 -0.58 -17.20
C SER A 64 10.19 0.00 -18.32
N ARG A 65 9.66 -0.06 -19.55
CA ARG A 65 10.20 0.66 -20.73
C ARG A 65 9.41 1.95 -21.04
N ASP A 66 8.33 2.19 -20.33
CA ASP A 66 7.51 3.38 -20.47
C ASP A 66 7.83 4.40 -19.39
N PHE A 67 8.13 5.63 -19.78
CA PHE A 67 8.53 6.69 -18.85
C PHE A 67 7.42 7.06 -17.84
N ALA A 68 6.15 7.11 -18.30
CA ALA A 68 5.04 7.43 -17.41
C ALA A 68 4.86 6.37 -16.32
N THR A 69 5.07 5.10 -16.68
CA THR A 69 5.04 3.97 -15.74
C THR A 69 6.23 4.02 -14.78
N LEU A 70 7.46 4.30 -15.26
CA LEU A 70 8.64 4.46 -14.41
C LEU A 70 8.44 5.59 -13.40
N LYS A 71 7.93 6.73 -13.86
CA LYS A 71 7.61 7.85 -12.97
C LYS A 71 6.63 7.43 -11.87
N ARG A 72 5.53 6.76 -12.23
CA ARG A 72 4.54 6.26 -11.26
C ARG A 72 5.15 5.27 -10.25
N TYR A 73 6.08 4.42 -10.68
CA TYR A 73 6.78 3.47 -9.82
C TYR A 73 7.75 4.17 -8.86
N ALA A 74 8.47 5.17 -9.33
CA ALA A 74 9.31 6.01 -8.49
C ALA A 74 8.47 6.82 -7.48
N ASP A 75 7.34 7.40 -7.92
CA ASP A 75 6.39 8.10 -7.03
C ASP A 75 5.83 7.15 -5.96
N PHE A 76 5.54 5.89 -6.30
CA PHE A 76 5.10 4.89 -5.33
C PHE A 76 6.21 4.58 -4.30
N ALA A 77 7.45 4.39 -4.73
CA ALA A 77 8.57 4.16 -3.82
C ALA A 77 8.80 5.35 -2.88
N LEU A 78 8.71 6.58 -3.40
CA LEU A 78 8.76 7.82 -2.60
C LEU A 78 7.61 7.89 -1.57
N TYR A 79 6.39 7.54 -1.97
CA TYR A 79 5.25 7.48 -1.06
C TYR A 79 5.48 6.51 0.10
N GLN A 80 6.04 5.34 -0.17
CA GLN A 80 6.42 4.35 0.85
C GLN A 80 7.44 4.94 1.86
N VAL A 81 8.45 5.68 1.37
CA VAL A 81 9.44 6.37 2.21
C VAL A 81 8.76 7.42 3.09
N LYS A 82 7.91 8.28 2.50
CA LYS A 82 7.22 9.34 3.26
C LYS A 82 6.33 8.79 4.40
N ARG A 83 5.78 7.57 4.22
CA ARG A 83 4.96 6.90 5.25
C ARG A 83 5.77 6.21 6.35
N GLN A 84 6.93 5.65 6.03
CA GLN A 84 7.69 4.83 6.95
C GLN A 84 8.83 5.59 7.62
N ARG A 85 9.66 6.26 6.83
CA ARG A 85 10.87 6.93 7.32
C ARG A 85 11.33 8.01 6.34
N LYS A 86 10.99 9.26 6.65
CA LYS A 86 11.44 10.40 5.84
C LYS A 86 12.97 10.51 5.82
N GLY A 87 13.52 11.00 4.74
CA GLY A 87 14.96 11.19 4.57
C GLY A 87 15.69 9.99 3.96
N GLU A 88 14.98 9.00 3.42
CA GLU A 88 15.56 7.86 2.72
C GLU A 88 15.31 7.93 1.21
N ILE A 89 16.14 7.21 0.45
CA ILE A 89 15.94 6.92 -0.97
C ILE A 89 15.65 5.42 -1.08
N ARG A 90 14.57 5.05 -1.78
CA ARG A 90 14.14 3.65 -1.93
C ARG A 90 13.89 3.30 -3.39
N GLU A 91 14.30 2.09 -3.75
CA GLU A 91 13.96 1.51 -5.05
C GLU A 91 12.52 0.99 -5.07
N PHE A 92 11.94 0.99 -6.25
CA PHE A 92 10.63 0.39 -6.49
C PHE A 92 10.65 -1.11 -6.21
N ASP A 93 9.60 -1.58 -5.56
CA ASP A 93 9.34 -3.00 -5.28
C ASP A 93 7.97 -3.37 -5.86
N ILE A 94 7.97 -4.16 -6.93
CA ILE A 94 6.76 -4.64 -7.59
C ILE A 94 5.88 -5.47 -6.65
N GLY A 95 6.49 -6.21 -5.72
CA GLY A 95 5.76 -7.00 -4.73
C GLY A 95 5.00 -6.11 -3.76
N ALA A 96 5.63 -5.04 -3.27
CA ALA A 96 4.98 -4.04 -2.42
C ALA A 96 3.86 -3.30 -3.17
N TYR A 97 4.11 -2.93 -4.43
CA TYR A 97 3.12 -2.28 -5.29
C TYR A 97 1.87 -3.14 -5.51
N ASN A 98 2.08 -4.41 -5.85
CA ASN A 98 0.97 -5.34 -6.06
C ASN A 98 0.19 -5.63 -4.77
N ARG A 99 0.87 -5.74 -3.63
CA ARG A 99 0.20 -5.87 -2.33
C ARG A 99 -0.67 -4.66 -2.00
N GLU A 100 -0.17 -3.44 -2.18
CA GLU A 100 -0.94 -2.22 -1.93
C GLU A 100 -2.16 -2.12 -2.85
N ALA A 101 -2.01 -2.45 -4.14
CA ALA A 101 -3.10 -2.51 -5.11
C ALA A 101 -4.17 -3.55 -4.71
N TYR A 102 -3.74 -4.73 -4.27
CA TYR A 102 -4.64 -5.78 -3.79
C TYR A 102 -5.42 -5.33 -2.54
N TYR A 103 -4.76 -4.72 -1.56
CA TYR A 103 -5.44 -4.20 -0.38
C TYR A 103 -6.39 -3.04 -0.70
N ALA A 104 -6.06 -2.19 -1.67
CA ALA A 104 -6.96 -1.15 -2.13
C ALA A 104 -8.25 -1.73 -2.73
N GLN A 105 -8.14 -2.79 -3.55
CA GLN A 105 -9.30 -3.50 -4.09
C GLN A 105 -10.13 -4.19 -2.99
N LEU A 106 -9.48 -4.83 -2.01
CA LEU A 106 -10.17 -5.42 -0.86
C LEU A 106 -11.00 -4.39 -0.08
N ARG A 107 -10.45 -3.19 0.18
CA ARG A 107 -11.19 -2.11 0.85
C ARG A 107 -12.37 -1.61 0.03
N GLN A 108 -12.19 -1.53 -1.28
CA GLN A 108 -13.28 -1.13 -2.19
C GLN A 108 -14.41 -2.17 -2.17
N GLU A 109 -14.09 -3.47 -2.25
CA GLU A 109 -15.10 -4.53 -2.14
C GLU A 109 -15.77 -4.54 -0.77
N PHE A 110 -15.02 -4.26 0.30
CA PHE A 110 -15.56 -4.19 1.66
C PHE A 110 -16.57 -3.04 1.81
N THR A 111 -16.26 -1.88 1.25
CA THR A 111 -17.21 -0.75 1.22
C THR A 111 -18.47 -1.11 0.45
N ALA A 112 -18.33 -1.72 -0.73
CA ALA A 112 -19.45 -2.17 -1.54
C ALA A 112 -20.28 -3.26 -0.83
N LEU A 113 -19.65 -4.15 -0.06
CA LEU A 113 -20.33 -5.15 0.76
C LEU A 113 -21.23 -4.52 1.82
N LEU A 114 -20.76 -3.48 2.51
CA LEU A 114 -21.53 -2.78 3.54
C LEU A 114 -22.74 -2.03 2.97
N GLU A 115 -22.66 -1.60 1.71
CA GLU A 115 -23.69 -0.85 1.01
C GLU A 115 -24.69 -1.75 0.23
N SER A 116 -24.42 -3.06 0.14
CA SER A 116 -25.19 -4.00 -0.68
C SER A 116 -25.85 -5.09 0.12
N ASP A 117 -26.84 -5.78 -0.49
CA ASP A 117 -27.45 -7.02 0.04
C ASP A 117 -26.70 -8.26 -0.45
N SER A 118 -25.36 -8.22 -0.47
CA SER A 118 -24.53 -9.31 -1.01
C SER A 118 -24.22 -10.41 -0.02
N VAL A 119 -24.74 -10.33 1.22
CA VAL A 119 -24.59 -11.35 2.25
C VAL A 119 -25.71 -12.38 2.15
N PHE A 120 -25.37 -13.65 2.21
CA PHE A 120 -26.29 -14.77 2.32
C PHE A 120 -25.74 -15.82 3.29
N TYR A 121 -26.57 -16.81 3.67
CA TYR A 121 -26.21 -17.81 4.66
C TYR A 121 -26.30 -19.21 4.11
N HIS A 122 -25.29 -20.03 4.41
CA HIS A 122 -25.41 -21.49 4.37
C HIS A 122 -25.72 -21.97 5.78
N PHE A 123 -26.70 -22.86 5.90
CA PHE A 123 -27.08 -23.43 7.18
C PHE A 123 -26.52 -24.85 7.29
N GLN A 124 -25.67 -25.07 8.30
CA GLN A 124 -25.12 -26.38 8.62
C GLN A 124 -25.90 -26.99 9.79
N PRO A 125 -26.52 -28.19 9.61
CA PRO A 125 -27.27 -28.82 10.69
C PRO A 125 -26.33 -29.33 11.79
N LEU A 126 -26.70 -29.10 13.05
CA LEU A 126 -26.09 -29.69 14.23
C LEU A 126 -26.94 -30.84 14.72
N PHE A 127 -26.34 -32.01 14.86
CA PHE A 127 -27.00 -33.21 15.26
C PHE A 127 -26.76 -33.54 16.74
N SER A 128 -27.79 -34.01 17.41
CA SER A 128 -27.66 -34.60 18.73
C SER A 128 -26.84 -35.87 18.67
N ALA A 129 -25.78 -35.96 19.49
CA ALA A 129 -24.96 -37.18 19.59
C ALA A 129 -25.71 -38.35 20.24
N ARG A 130 -26.89 -38.10 20.88
CA ARG A 130 -27.67 -39.12 21.59
C ARG A 130 -28.56 -39.91 20.64
N ASP A 131 -29.22 -39.23 19.70
CA ASP A 131 -30.31 -39.81 18.92
C ASP A 131 -30.27 -39.46 17.42
N GLY A 132 -29.26 -38.67 17.01
CA GLY A 132 -29.05 -38.31 15.60
C GLY A 132 -30.04 -37.31 15.02
N HIS A 133 -30.93 -36.71 15.83
CA HIS A 133 -31.83 -35.66 15.34
C HIS A 133 -31.14 -34.31 15.23
N VAL A 134 -31.61 -33.47 14.29
CA VAL A 134 -31.14 -32.10 14.14
C VAL A 134 -31.67 -31.27 15.33
N VAL A 135 -30.77 -30.66 16.07
CA VAL A 135 -31.09 -29.84 17.26
C VAL A 135 -30.93 -28.34 17.02
N ALA A 136 -30.11 -27.94 16.03
CA ALA A 136 -29.88 -26.57 15.66
C ALA A 136 -29.28 -26.46 14.25
N TYR A 137 -29.13 -25.25 13.78
CA TYR A 137 -28.38 -24.94 12.55
C TYR A 137 -27.36 -23.86 12.86
N GLU A 138 -26.14 -24.04 12.39
CA GLU A 138 -25.14 -22.98 12.34
C GLU A 138 -25.36 -22.16 11.06
N ALA A 139 -25.51 -20.84 11.22
CA ALA A 139 -25.62 -19.92 10.10
C ALA A 139 -24.23 -19.45 9.68
N LEU A 140 -23.74 -19.91 8.57
CA LEU A 140 -22.43 -19.63 8.02
C LEU A 140 -22.54 -18.53 6.97
N MET A 141 -22.11 -17.31 7.31
CA MET A 141 -22.10 -16.17 6.40
C MET A 141 -21.32 -16.47 5.12
N ARG A 142 -21.89 -16.06 3.99
CA ARG A 142 -21.26 -16.10 2.65
C ARG A 142 -21.49 -14.77 1.97
N VAL A 143 -20.56 -14.40 1.09
CA VAL A 143 -20.68 -13.21 0.27
C VAL A 143 -20.35 -13.54 -1.18
N ASN A 144 -20.97 -12.80 -2.09
CA ASN A 144 -20.73 -12.96 -3.52
C ASN A 144 -19.81 -11.82 -4.03
N MET A 145 -18.57 -11.80 -3.50
CA MET A 145 -17.54 -10.83 -3.88
C MET A 145 -16.28 -11.54 -4.41
N PRO A 146 -15.62 -11.04 -5.45
CA PRO A 146 -14.46 -11.69 -6.06
C PRO A 146 -13.28 -11.95 -5.10
N LEU A 147 -12.94 -10.98 -4.25
CA LEU A 147 -11.79 -11.04 -3.33
C LEU A 147 -12.19 -11.36 -1.90
N LEU A 148 -13.34 -10.85 -1.43
CA LEU A 148 -13.83 -11.04 -0.06
C LEU A 148 -14.68 -12.33 0.06
N ARG A 149 -14.08 -13.49 -0.20
CA ARG A 149 -14.80 -14.78 -0.17
C ARG A 149 -14.86 -15.42 1.22
N SER A 150 -13.88 -15.13 2.06
CA SER A 150 -13.74 -15.72 3.39
C SER A 150 -14.31 -14.81 4.46
N PRO A 151 -15.21 -15.30 5.34
CA PRO A 151 -15.64 -14.54 6.52
C PRO A 151 -14.47 -14.04 7.39
N GLU A 152 -13.41 -14.83 7.50
CA GLU A 152 -12.20 -14.46 8.24
C GLU A 152 -11.53 -13.21 7.64
N THR A 153 -11.40 -13.13 6.31
CA THR A 153 -10.85 -11.96 5.63
C THR A 153 -11.72 -10.73 5.85
N ILE A 154 -13.05 -10.90 5.82
CA ILE A 154 -14.01 -9.82 6.06
C ILE A 154 -13.86 -9.30 7.49
N MET A 155 -13.84 -10.20 8.48
CA MET A 155 -13.69 -9.82 9.90
C MET A 155 -12.36 -9.14 10.18
N LYS A 156 -11.27 -9.63 9.60
CA LYS A 156 -9.95 -8.99 9.69
C LYS A 156 -9.97 -7.57 9.14
N LEU A 157 -10.52 -7.38 7.95
CA LEU A 157 -10.61 -6.07 7.31
C LEU A 157 -11.54 -5.13 8.09
N ALA A 158 -12.66 -5.64 8.60
CA ALA A 158 -13.57 -4.89 9.47
C ALA A 158 -12.87 -4.38 10.74
N HIS A 159 -11.99 -5.20 11.32
CA HIS A 159 -11.18 -4.79 12.47
C HIS A 159 -10.14 -3.72 12.07
N GLU A 160 -9.42 -3.91 10.97
CA GLU A 160 -8.41 -2.96 10.48
C GLU A 160 -9.02 -1.59 10.14
N GLU A 161 -10.24 -1.57 9.59
CA GLU A 161 -10.97 -0.36 9.21
C GLU A 161 -11.86 0.21 10.34
N ASN A 162 -11.85 -0.39 11.55
CA ASN A 162 -12.73 -0.04 12.69
C ASN A 162 -14.22 -0.10 12.34
N ARG A 163 -14.63 -1.06 11.52
CA ARG A 163 -15.99 -1.26 10.99
C ARG A 163 -16.63 -2.58 11.43
N LEU A 164 -16.19 -3.14 12.58
CA LEU A 164 -16.76 -4.40 13.11
C LEU A 164 -18.26 -4.29 13.36
N TYR A 165 -18.71 -3.18 13.97
CA TYR A 165 -20.12 -2.93 14.22
C TYR A 165 -20.97 -2.99 12.94
N ASP A 166 -20.47 -2.45 11.84
CA ASP A 166 -21.19 -2.44 10.57
C ASP A 166 -21.38 -3.86 10.01
N ILE A 167 -20.37 -4.72 10.16
CA ILE A 167 -20.47 -6.14 9.77
C ILE A 167 -21.42 -6.90 10.70
N GLU A 168 -21.35 -6.69 12.01
CA GLU A 168 -22.29 -7.31 12.97
C GLU A 168 -23.72 -6.89 12.66
N HIS A 169 -23.94 -5.60 12.42
CA HIS A 169 -25.27 -5.10 12.04
C HIS A 169 -25.76 -5.71 10.73
N LEU A 170 -24.89 -5.77 9.71
CA LEU A 170 -25.22 -6.38 8.43
C LEU A 170 -25.58 -7.89 8.55
N THR A 171 -24.91 -8.60 9.48
CA THR A 171 -25.07 -10.05 9.64
C THR A 171 -26.23 -10.43 10.56
N LEU A 172 -26.66 -9.56 11.48
CA LEU A 172 -27.69 -9.87 12.47
C LEU A 172 -29.05 -9.26 12.14
N PHE A 173 -29.09 -8.16 11.37
CA PHE A 173 -30.32 -7.38 11.19
C PHE A 173 -30.77 -7.25 9.73
N LYS A 174 -30.07 -7.88 8.80
CA LYS A 174 -30.53 -8.08 7.42
C LYS A 174 -30.85 -9.52 7.14
#